data_95a7c3377e8d4ad7994eaf2593b5b4f0
#
_entry.id   95a7c3377e8d4ad7994eaf2593b5b4f0
#
_cell.length_a   1.000
_cell.length_b   1.000
_cell.length_c   1.000
_cell.angle_alpha   90.00
_cell.angle_beta   90.00
_cell.angle_gamma   90.00
#
_symmetry.space_group_name_H-M   'P 1'
#
loop_
_entity.id
_entity.type
_entity.pdbx_description
1 polymer ?
#
loop_
_entity_poly.entity_id
_entity_poly.type
_entity_poly.pdbx_seq_one_letter_code
_entity_poly.pdbx_strand_id
1 'polypeptide(L)'
;VQEIVAAAYKVAALDLDASGATGEVWIIPKGDKVDVWIGAQGMIKLAYRSGQVSLVTMGDVREGDDFAFDPSDTRKPIRHTPRSGTRPIVATWAQCVLTSGHVIASVVFGDEFPALIQAAKDRLNRGYDRSPWPKHSDRMIALVALRRCLKRAPKSVLQLPQQVTVDGDGVIHATPSPQGRLAQEVVSETAMLAVDDGVIDAQPE
;
A
#
# COMPACT_ATOMS: atom_id res chain seq x y z
N VAL A 1 -21.05 3.17 16.42
CA VAL A 1 -21.19 1.71 16.22
C VAL A 1 -21.31 1.40 14.73
N GLN A 2 -22.20 2.05 13.96
CA GLN A 2 -22.43 1.79 12.53
C GLN A 2 -21.14 1.95 11.68
N GLU A 3 -20.33 2.97 11.92
CA GLU A 3 -19.07 3.21 11.24
C GLU A 3 -18.05 2.08 11.45
N ILE A 4 -17.97 1.55 12.68
CA ILE A 4 -17.07 0.42 13.00
C ILE A 4 -17.54 -0.84 12.27
N VAL A 5 -18.83 -1.10 12.24
CA VAL A 5 -19.40 -2.26 11.52
C VAL A 5 -19.15 -2.13 10.02
N ALA A 6 -19.33 -0.94 9.44
CA ALA A 6 -19.05 -0.69 8.03
C ALA A 6 -17.56 -0.88 7.72
N ALA A 7 -16.66 -0.40 8.59
CA ALA A 7 -15.22 -0.61 8.47
C ALA A 7 -14.85 -2.09 8.56
N ALA A 8 -15.36 -2.81 9.57
CA ALA A 8 -15.13 -4.24 9.74
C ALA A 8 -15.61 -5.04 8.52
N TYR A 9 -16.76 -4.65 7.95
CA TYR A 9 -17.26 -5.27 6.74
C TYR A 9 -16.35 -5.04 5.53
N LYS A 10 -15.85 -3.80 5.33
CA LYS A 10 -14.87 -3.50 4.27
C LYS A 10 -13.61 -4.35 4.42
N VAL A 11 -13.13 -4.53 5.63
CA VAL A 11 -11.94 -5.36 5.91
C VAL A 11 -12.23 -6.83 5.62
N ALA A 12 -13.35 -7.36 6.08
CA ALA A 12 -13.78 -8.73 5.78
C ALA A 12 -13.91 -8.97 4.27
N ALA A 13 -14.40 -7.97 3.56
CA ALA A 13 -14.48 -7.93 2.11
C ALA A 13 -13.17 -8.17 1.41
N LEU A 14 -12.14 -7.61 1.95
CA LEU A 14 -10.80 -7.73 1.42
C LEU A 14 -10.11 -9.00 1.92
N ASP A 15 -10.71 -9.73 2.87
CA ASP A 15 -10.08 -10.86 3.55
C ASP A 15 -8.68 -10.50 4.07
N LEU A 16 -8.61 -9.36 4.76
CA LEU A 16 -7.39 -8.84 5.37
C LEU A 16 -7.47 -8.94 6.89
N ASP A 17 -6.31 -9.12 7.52
CA ASP A 17 -6.19 -9.16 8.97
C ASP A 17 -6.18 -7.74 9.55
N ALA A 18 -7.19 -7.43 10.38
CA ALA A 18 -7.32 -6.15 11.07
C ALA A 18 -6.75 -6.16 12.49
N SER A 19 -6.10 -7.24 12.91
CA SER A 19 -5.50 -7.33 14.26
C SER A 19 -4.31 -6.37 14.44
N GLY A 20 -3.76 -5.84 13.34
CA GLY A 20 -2.53 -5.07 13.33
C GLY A 20 -1.24 -5.90 13.39
N ALA A 21 -1.33 -7.20 13.70
CA ALA A 21 -0.16 -8.06 13.86
C ALA A 21 0.58 -8.30 12.53
N THR A 22 -0.16 -8.38 11.43
CA THR A 22 0.39 -8.66 10.10
C THR A 22 0.71 -7.39 9.31
N GLY A 23 0.21 -6.22 9.74
CA GLY A 23 0.34 -4.97 8.98
C GLY A 23 -0.46 -4.97 7.67
N GLU A 24 -1.51 -5.80 7.55
CA GLU A 24 -2.33 -5.88 6.35
C GLU A 24 -3.31 -4.72 6.25
N VAL A 25 -3.96 -4.38 7.35
CA VAL A 25 -4.93 -3.27 7.40
C VAL A 25 -5.03 -2.69 8.80
N TRP A 26 -5.33 -1.40 8.88
CA TRP A 26 -5.64 -0.69 10.12
C TRP A 26 -7.00 -0.03 10.04
N ILE A 27 -7.74 -0.09 11.14
CA ILE A 27 -8.98 0.62 11.34
C ILE A 27 -8.68 1.80 12.26
N ILE A 28 -8.75 3.01 11.72
CA ILE A 28 -8.29 4.22 12.40
C ILE A 28 -9.47 5.15 12.68
N PRO A 29 -9.74 5.47 13.96
CA PRO A 29 -10.75 6.45 14.29
C PRO A 29 -10.31 7.86 13.85
N LYS A 30 -11.24 8.61 13.22
CA LYS A 30 -11.02 9.98 12.77
C LYS A 30 -12.25 10.83 13.09
N GLY A 31 -12.28 11.37 14.30
CA GLY A 31 -13.47 12.05 14.82
C GLY A 31 -14.63 11.08 14.95
N ASP A 32 -15.76 11.40 14.33
CA ASP A 32 -16.97 10.57 14.31
C ASP A 32 -16.95 9.47 13.22
N LYS A 33 -15.90 9.43 12.38
CA LYS A 33 -15.73 8.48 11.29
C LYS A 33 -14.64 7.46 11.61
N VAL A 34 -14.63 6.38 10.83
CA VAL A 34 -13.63 5.34 10.89
C VAL A 34 -13.05 5.14 9.50
N ASP A 35 -11.75 5.34 9.37
CA ASP A 35 -11.00 5.09 8.13
C ASP A 35 -10.40 3.67 8.14
N VAL A 36 -10.40 3.02 6.98
CA VAL A 36 -9.76 1.73 6.76
C VAL A 36 -8.53 1.95 5.89
N TRP A 37 -7.36 1.66 6.45
CA TRP A 37 -6.10 1.85 5.75
C TRP A 37 -5.45 0.52 5.40
N ILE A 38 -5.25 0.28 4.11
CA ILE A 38 -4.59 -0.94 3.63
C ILE A 38 -3.08 -0.71 3.67
N GLY A 39 -2.40 -1.52 4.45
CA GLY A 39 -0.94 -1.52 4.54
C GLY A 39 -0.27 -2.15 3.31
N ALA A 40 1.07 -2.01 3.25
CA ALA A 40 1.85 -2.60 2.17
C ALA A 40 1.68 -4.13 2.11
N GLN A 41 1.62 -4.81 3.26
CA GLN A 41 1.40 -6.26 3.33
C GLN A 41 0.02 -6.65 2.79
N GLY A 42 -1.03 -5.88 3.13
CA GLY A 42 -2.36 -6.08 2.58
C GLY A 42 -2.39 -5.91 1.07
N MET A 43 -1.72 -4.88 0.53
CA MET A 43 -1.63 -4.69 -0.92
C MET A 43 -0.88 -5.83 -1.61
N ILE A 44 0.21 -6.33 -1.01
CA ILE A 44 0.96 -7.50 -1.52
C ILE A 44 0.05 -8.74 -1.53
N LYS A 45 -0.65 -9.00 -0.42
CA LYS A 45 -1.59 -10.12 -0.31
C LYS A 45 -2.68 -10.06 -1.39
N LEU A 46 -3.29 -8.88 -1.58
CA LEU A 46 -4.30 -8.67 -2.64
C LEU A 46 -3.73 -8.88 -4.05
N ALA A 47 -2.48 -8.45 -4.28
CA ALA A 47 -1.79 -8.65 -5.55
C ALA A 47 -1.54 -10.14 -5.82
N TYR A 48 -0.98 -10.89 -4.89
CA TYR A 48 -0.78 -12.32 -5.04
C TYR A 48 -2.10 -13.09 -5.22
N ARG A 49 -3.12 -12.72 -4.46
CA ARG A 49 -4.44 -13.35 -4.55
C ARG A 49 -5.14 -13.13 -5.90
N SER A 50 -4.72 -12.13 -6.67
CA SER A 50 -5.23 -11.94 -8.04
C SER A 50 -4.91 -13.10 -8.98
N GLY A 51 -3.93 -13.94 -8.63
CA GLY A 51 -3.40 -15.00 -9.49
C GLY A 51 -2.60 -14.49 -10.69
N GLN A 52 -2.52 -13.16 -10.86
CA GLN A 52 -1.81 -12.52 -11.97
C GLN A 52 -0.41 -12.04 -11.60
N VAL A 53 -0.05 -12.05 -10.30
CA VAL A 53 1.24 -11.63 -9.78
C VAL A 53 2.01 -12.85 -9.31
N SER A 54 3.21 -13.03 -9.84
CA SER A 54 4.11 -14.12 -9.46
C SER A 54 5.14 -13.71 -8.41
N LEU A 55 5.58 -12.44 -8.42
CA LEU A 55 6.60 -11.98 -7.50
C LEU A 55 6.50 -10.46 -7.25
N VAL A 56 6.62 -10.07 -6.00
CA VAL A 56 6.81 -8.67 -5.58
C VAL A 56 8.15 -8.55 -4.89
N THR A 57 9.02 -7.68 -5.38
CA THR A 57 10.34 -7.43 -4.80
C THR A 57 10.63 -5.93 -4.71
N MET A 58 11.51 -5.56 -3.79
CA MET A 58 11.99 -4.20 -3.62
C MET A 58 13.46 -4.22 -3.20
N GLY A 59 14.15 -3.10 -3.40
CA GLY A 59 15.54 -2.95 -3.02
C GLY A 59 16.00 -1.51 -2.99
N ASP A 60 17.12 -1.30 -2.31
CA ASP A 60 17.78 -0.01 -2.21
C ASP A 60 19.03 0.01 -3.09
N VAL A 61 19.17 1.06 -3.88
CA VAL A 61 20.35 1.33 -4.67
C VAL A 61 21.28 2.22 -3.86
N ARG A 62 22.50 1.77 -3.69
CA ARG A 62 23.52 2.53 -2.97
C ARG A 62 24.51 3.19 -3.93
N GLU A 63 25.14 4.24 -3.46
CA GLU A 63 26.16 4.94 -4.24
C GLU A 63 27.23 3.97 -4.77
N GLY A 64 27.48 4.01 -6.10
CA GLY A 64 28.41 3.13 -6.78
C GLY A 64 27.90 1.74 -7.13
N ASP A 65 26.63 1.40 -6.83
CA ASP A 65 26.01 0.20 -7.38
C ASP A 65 25.85 0.34 -8.90
N ASP A 66 25.84 -0.80 -9.60
CA ASP A 66 25.46 -0.82 -11.01
C ASP A 66 23.92 -0.90 -11.10
N PHE A 67 23.31 0.22 -11.48
CA PHE A 67 21.87 0.36 -11.53
C PHE A 67 21.42 1.01 -12.83
N ALA A 68 20.44 0.39 -13.48
CA ALA A 68 19.77 0.95 -14.65
C ALA A 68 18.24 0.73 -14.54
N PHE A 69 17.50 1.76 -14.89
CA PHE A 69 16.04 1.72 -14.97
C PHE A 69 15.60 2.18 -16.36
N ASP A 70 14.96 1.26 -17.10
CA ASP A 70 14.35 1.53 -18.40
C ASP A 70 12.86 1.19 -18.36
N PRO A 71 11.97 2.19 -18.23
CA PRO A 71 10.54 1.96 -18.17
C PRO A 71 9.93 1.43 -19.47
N SER A 72 10.67 1.49 -20.58
CA SER A 72 10.24 0.93 -21.88
C SER A 72 10.47 -0.58 -22.00
N ASP A 73 11.41 -1.14 -21.24
CA ASP A 73 11.59 -2.58 -21.14
C ASP A 73 10.52 -3.19 -20.22
N THR A 74 9.47 -3.74 -20.83
CA THR A 74 8.34 -4.31 -20.10
C THR A 74 8.63 -5.64 -19.42
N ARG A 75 9.79 -6.26 -19.66
CA ARG A 75 10.17 -7.55 -19.09
C ARG A 75 11.30 -7.45 -18.05
N LYS A 76 12.19 -6.49 -18.20
CA LYS A 76 13.33 -6.28 -17.30
C LYS A 76 13.63 -4.80 -17.09
N PRO A 77 12.66 -4.02 -16.59
CA PRO A 77 12.80 -2.58 -16.45
C PRO A 77 13.90 -2.17 -15.46
N ILE A 78 14.24 -3.05 -14.51
CA ILE A 78 15.27 -2.80 -13.49
C ILE A 78 16.41 -3.80 -13.65
N ARG A 79 17.62 -3.27 -13.74
CA ARG A 79 18.88 -4.01 -13.59
C ARG A 79 19.62 -3.43 -12.40
N HIS A 80 19.91 -4.25 -11.40
CA HIS A 80 20.59 -3.81 -10.19
C HIS A 80 21.60 -4.88 -9.76
N THR A 81 22.86 -4.48 -9.71
CA THR A 81 23.95 -5.29 -9.15
C THR A 81 24.50 -4.57 -7.95
N PRO A 82 24.14 -4.95 -6.73
CA PRO A 82 24.60 -4.30 -5.52
C PRO A 82 26.09 -4.61 -5.29
N ARG A 83 26.81 -3.62 -4.79
CA ARG A 83 28.18 -3.80 -4.29
C ARG A 83 28.16 -3.94 -2.77
N SER A 84 29.14 -4.61 -2.20
CA SER A 84 29.30 -4.75 -0.76
C SER A 84 29.67 -3.42 -0.09
N GLY A 85 29.34 -3.29 1.20
CA GLY A 85 29.69 -2.14 2.05
C GLY A 85 28.52 -1.22 2.35
N THR A 86 28.66 -0.46 3.43
CA THR A 86 27.68 0.54 3.85
C THR A 86 27.94 1.85 3.10
N ARG A 87 26.97 2.26 2.29
CA ARG A 87 27.04 3.48 1.45
C ARG A 87 25.67 4.16 1.45
N PRO A 88 25.62 5.49 1.17
CA PRO A 88 24.36 6.21 1.08
C PRO A 88 23.40 5.57 0.07
N ILE A 89 22.11 5.60 0.39
CA ILE A 89 21.04 5.17 -0.53
C ILE A 89 20.79 6.33 -1.50
N VAL A 90 20.85 6.06 -2.80
CA VAL A 90 20.68 7.05 -3.88
C VAL A 90 19.39 6.81 -4.67
N ALA A 91 18.78 5.64 -4.56
CA ALA A 91 17.45 5.36 -5.08
C ALA A 91 16.85 4.16 -4.35
N THR A 92 15.55 4.01 -4.42
CA THR A 92 14.85 2.77 -4.03
C THR A 92 13.93 2.33 -5.15
N TRP A 93 13.74 1.03 -5.26
CA TRP A 93 12.89 0.48 -6.31
C TRP A 93 11.98 -0.63 -5.79
N ALA A 94 10.88 -0.82 -6.46
CA ALA A 94 10.00 -1.96 -6.30
C ALA A 94 9.53 -2.46 -7.66
N GLN A 95 9.32 -3.76 -7.77
CA GLN A 95 8.77 -4.37 -8.95
C GLN A 95 7.78 -5.48 -8.62
N CYS A 96 6.81 -5.62 -9.49
CA CYS A 96 5.78 -6.64 -9.46
C CYS A 96 5.85 -7.40 -10.78
N VAL A 97 6.25 -8.66 -10.72
CA VAL A 97 6.35 -9.55 -11.88
C VAL A 97 4.99 -10.23 -12.06
N LEU A 98 4.42 -10.09 -13.25
CA LEU A 98 3.16 -10.71 -13.61
C LEU A 98 3.39 -12.15 -14.14
N THR A 99 2.36 -12.97 -14.02
CA THR A 99 2.37 -14.35 -14.58
C THR A 99 2.54 -14.37 -16.10
N SER A 100 2.19 -13.27 -16.78
CA SER A 100 2.47 -13.05 -18.21
C SER A 100 3.96 -12.80 -18.53
N GLY A 101 4.81 -12.65 -17.52
CA GLY A 101 6.21 -12.27 -17.64
C GLY A 101 6.46 -10.76 -17.81
N HIS A 102 5.42 -9.93 -17.85
CA HIS A 102 5.58 -8.48 -17.78
C HIS A 102 5.89 -8.01 -16.37
N VAL A 103 6.60 -6.91 -16.26
CA VAL A 103 7.02 -6.33 -14.99
C VAL A 103 6.49 -4.91 -14.83
N ILE A 104 5.79 -4.68 -13.73
CA ILE A 104 5.42 -3.33 -13.28
C ILE A 104 6.50 -2.88 -12.31
N ALA A 105 7.19 -1.78 -12.60
CA ALA A 105 8.25 -1.27 -11.75
C ALA A 105 8.02 0.17 -11.34
N SER A 106 8.57 0.54 -10.21
CA SER A 106 8.61 1.91 -9.70
C SER A 106 9.97 2.18 -9.08
N VAL A 107 10.53 3.34 -9.36
CA VAL A 107 11.77 3.82 -8.76
C VAL A 107 11.49 5.18 -8.11
N VAL A 108 12.08 5.41 -6.97
CA VAL A 108 12.16 6.72 -6.30
C VAL A 108 13.63 7.08 -6.25
N PHE A 109 14.01 8.14 -6.94
CA PHE A 109 15.37 8.61 -6.98
C PHE A 109 15.69 9.54 -5.80
N GLY A 110 16.96 9.67 -5.47
CA GLY A 110 17.42 10.44 -4.32
C GLY A 110 17.04 11.93 -4.33
N ASP A 111 16.86 12.51 -5.49
CA ASP A 111 16.37 13.88 -5.66
C ASP A 111 14.91 14.07 -5.21
N GLU A 112 14.10 13.00 -5.21
CA GLU A 112 12.74 13.00 -4.67
C GLU A 112 12.70 12.91 -3.11
N PHE A 113 13.74 12.39 -2.47
CA PHE A 113 13.71 12.10 -1.03
C PHE A 113 13.37 13.31 -0.16
N PRO A 114 13.98 14.50 -0.36
CA PRO A 114 13.64 15.68 0.44
C PRO A 114 12.18 16.08 0.32
N ALA A 115 11.62 16.00 -0.89
CA ALA A 115 10.23 16.35 -1.13
C ALA A 115 9.27 15.36 -0.43
N LEU A 116 9.58 14.07 -0.43
CA LEU A 116 8.79 13.05 0.26
C LEU A 116 8.83 13.23 1.78
N ILE A 117 10.01 13.52 2.32
CA ILE A 117 10.17 13.80 3.76
C ILE A 117 9.40 15.07 4.14
N GLN A 118 9.47 16.12 3.32
CA GLN A 118 8.73 17.36 3.58
C GLN A 118 7.23 17.13 3.52
N ALA A 119 6.72 16.42 2.50
CA ALA A 119 5.32 16.08 2.40
C ALA A 119 4.82 15.26 3.61
N ALA A 120 5.66 14.36 4.14
CA ALA A 120 5.34 13.62 5.36
C ALA A 120 5.26 14.56 6.58
N LYS A 121 6.18 15.52 6.72
CA LYS A 121 6.16 16.53 7.80
C LYS A 121 4.89 17.36 7.75
N ASP A 122 4.57 17.90 6.58
CA ASP A 122 3.42 18.78 6.39
C ASP A 122 2.11 18.07 6.73
N ARG A 123 1.99 16.81 6.30
CA ARG A 123 0.79 16.02 6.55
C ARG A 123 0.65 15.58 8.00
N LEU A 124 1.71 15.10 8.61
CA LEU A 124 1.69 14.58 9.98
C LEU A 124 1.71 15.68 11.02
N ASN A 125 2.25 16.83 10.63
CA ASN A 125 2.36 17.99 11.51
C ASN A 125 2.94 17.58 12.89
N ARG A 126 2.19 17.78 13.99
CA ARG A 126 2.62 17.41 15.35
C ARG A 126 2.84 15.91 15.57
N GLY A 127 2.32 15.05 14.68
CA GLY A 127 2.51 13.60 14.72
C GLY A 127 3.81 13.13 14.07
N TYR A 128 4.52 13.98 13.32
CA TYR A 128 5.73 13.60 12.60
C TYR A 128 6.80 12.98 13.50
N ASP A 129 7.08 13.60 14.65
CA ASP A 129 8.14 13.15 15.57
C ASP A 129 7.84 11.79 16.23
N ARG A 130 6.56 11.41 16.31
CA ARG A 130 6.12 10.10 16.83
C ARG A 130 6.02 9.04 15.73
N SER A 131 6.12 9.45 14.46
CA SER A 131 6.04 8.55 13.32
C SER A 131 7.37 7.86 13.03
N PRO A 132 7.40 6.81 12.20
CA PRO A 132 8.63 6.16 11.77
C PRO A 132 9.54 7.05 10.91
N TRP A 133 9.03 8.13 10.32
CA TRP A 133 9.74 8.94 9.35
C TRP A 133 11.07 9.51 9.86
N PRO A 134 11.17 10.13 11.07
CA PRO A 134 12.44 10.68 11.54
C PRO A 134 13.54 9.65 11.74
N LYS A 135 13.16 8.44 12.18
CA LYS A 135 14.12 7.39 12.55
C LYS A 135 14.40 6.40 11.40
N HIS A 136 13.45 6.24 10.48
CA HIS A 136 13.47 5.21 9.45
C HIS A 136 13.05 5.77 8.08
N SER A 137 13.52 6.99 7.74
CA SER A 137 13.19 7.67 6.48
C SER A 137 13.46 6.80 5.26
N ASP A 138 14.60 6.10 5.23
CA ASP A 138 14.98 5.23 4.12
C ASP A 138 13.93 4.13 3.90
N ARG A 139 13.51 3.47 4.98
CA ARG A 139 12.48 2.44 4.91
C ARG A 139 11.13 3.00 4.48
N MET A 140 10.79 4.20 4.96
CA MET A 140 9.54 4.87 4.56
C MET A 140 9.54 5.24 3.09
N ILE A 141 10.68 5.70 2.55
CA ILE A 141 10.85 6.00 1.13
C ILE A 141 10.76 4.72 0.29
N ALA A 142 11.39 3.63 0.74
CA ALA A 142 11.27 2.32 0.08
C ALA A 142 9.80 1.84 0.00
N LEU A 143 9.02 2.07 1.06
CA LEU A 143 7.57 1.79 1.05
C LEU A 143 6.81 2.67 0.05
N VAL A 144 7.26 3.90 -0.23
CA VAL A 144 6.66 4.73 -1.29
C VAL A 144 6.88 4.08 -2.66
N ALA A 145 8.09 3.61 -2.98
CA ALA A 145 8.35 2.89 -4.23
C ALA A 145 7.45 1.64 -4.36
N LEU A 146 7.34 0.86 -3.29
CA LEU A 146 6.51 -0.33 -3.25
C LEU A 146 5.02 0.01 -3.48
N ARG A 147 4.50 1.02 -2.80
CA ARG A 147 3.10 1.45 -2.97
C ARG A 147 2.82 1.97 -4.38
N ARG A 148 3.70 2.78 -4.96
CA ARG A 148 3.60 3.24 -6.35
C ARG A 148 3.56 2.06 -7.34
N CYS A 149 4.35 1.02 -7.09
CA CYS A 149 4.36 -0.21 -7.88
C CYS A 149 3.03 -0.97 -7.71
N LEU A 150 2.64 -1.27 -6.48
CA LEU A 150 1.45 -2.06 -6.17
C LEU A 150 0.14 -1.34 -6.52
N LYS A 151 0.12 0.00 -6.58
CA LYS A 151 -1.05 0.76 -7.05
C LYS A 151 -1.45 0.34 -8.48
N ARG A 152 -0.48 0.03 -9.34
CA ARG A 152 -0.69 -0.38 -10.74
C ARG A 152 -0.85 -1.88 -10.91
N ALA A 153 -0.53 -2.68 -9.89
CA ALA A 153 -0.62 -4.13 -9.97
C ALA A 153 -2.08 -4.62 -9.93
N PRO A 154 -2.39 -5.74 -10.60
CA PRO A 154 -3.67 -6.41 -10.46
C PRO A 154 -3.95 -6.78 -9.01
N LYS A 155 -5.19 -6.61 -8.57
CA LYS A 155 -5.65 -6.93 -7.22
C LYS A 155 -6.93 -7.72 -7.27
N SER A 156 -7.07 -8.69 -6.39
CA SER A 156 -8.31 -9.43 -6.20
C SER A 156 -9.01 -8.98 -4.93
N VAL A 157 -10.29 -8.76 -5.05
CA VAL A 157 -11.20 -8.51 -3.93
C VAL A 157 -12.31 -9.55 -3.96
N LEU A 158 -12.82 -9.91 -2.79
CA LEU A 158 -14.00 -10.78 -2.72
C LEU A 158 -15.20 -10.04 -3.30
N GLN A 159 -16.05 -10.75 -4.02
CA GLN A 159 -17.34 -10.19 -4.46
C GLN A 159 -18.24 -10.05 -3.23
N LEU A 160 -18.62 -8.84 -2.92
CA LEU A 160 -19.43 -8.54 -1.76
C LEU A 160 -20.74 -7.88 -2.12
N PRO A 161 -21.73 -7.97 -1.21
CA PRO A 161 -22.98 -7.27 -1.35
C PRO A 161 -22.79 -5.74 -1.49
N GLN A 162 -23.62 -5.11 -2.32
CA GLN A 162 -23.48 -3.68 -2.65
C GLN A 162 -23.76 -2.73 -1.49
N GLN A 163 -24.62 -3.13 -0.58
CA GLN A 163 -25.00 -2.30 0.57
C GLN A 163 -25.04 -3.15 1.82
N VAL A 164 -24.45 -2.63 2.87
CA VAL A 164 -24.60 -3.16 4.21
C VAL A 164 -25.27 -2.09 5.04
N THR A 165 -26.45 -2.40 5.51
CA THR A 165 -27.17 -1.59 6.50
C THR A 165 -27.26 -2.37 7.79
N VAL A 166 -27.16 -1.67 8.89
CA VAL A 166 -27.39 -2.23 10.23
C VAL A 166 -28.66 -1.58 10.74
N ASP A 167 -29.65 -2.36 11.06
CA ASP A 167 -30.89 -1.86 11.64
C ASP A 167 -30.73 -1.46 13.12
N GLY A 168 -31.80 -0.95 13.71
CA GLY A 168 -31.83 -0.52 15.11
C GLY A 168 -31.54 -1.62 16.12
N ASP A 169 -31.69 -2.87 15.74
CA ASP A 169 -31.47 -4.05 16.56
C ASP A 169 -30.08 -4.67 16.33
N GLY A 170 -29.26 -4.05 15.47
CA GLY A 170 -27.91 -4.49 15.17
C GLY A 170 -27.82 -5.61 14.13
N VAL A 171 -28.92 -5.91 13.42
CA VAL A 171 -28.95 -6.92 12.37
C VAL A 171 -28.32 -6.34 11.09
N ILE A 172 -27.41 -7.10 10.51
CA ILE A 172 -26.70 -6.72 9.28
C ILE A 172 -27.50 -7.20 8.07
N HIS A 173 -27.96 -6.25 7.26
CA HIS A 173 -28.62 -6.52 5.98
C HIS A 173 -27.62 -6.27 4.84
N ALA A 174 -27.42 -7.31 4.01
CA ALA A 174 -26.51 -7.26 2.87
C ALA A 174 -27.27 -7.51 1.56
N THR A 175 -27.19 -6.57 0.62
CA THR A 175 -27.84 -6.71 -0.69
C THR A 175 -26.83 -7.23 -1.72
N PRO A 176 -27.13 -8.29 -2.50
CA PRO A 176 -26.21 -8.83 -3.51
C PRO A 176 -25.83 -7.78 -4.56
N SER A 177 -24.55 -7.74 -4.94
CA SER A 177 -24.03 -6.83 -5.96
C SER A 177 -24.35 -7.35 -7.37
N PRO A 178 -24.87 -6.52 -8.27
CA PRO A 178 -24.72 -6.81 -9.68
C PRO A 178 -23.30 -6.47 -10.10
N GLN A 179 -22.44 -7.46 -10.12
CA GLN A 179 -21.09 -7.44 -10.71
C GLN A 179 -20.08 -6.42 -10.13
N GLY A 180 -19.38 -6.83 -9.10
CA GLY A 180 -17.95 -6.49 -8.87
C GLY A 180 -17.44 -5.03 -8.82
N ARG A 181 -18.23 -4.01 -9.17
CA ARG A 181 -17.76 -2.63 -9.31
C ARG A 181 -17.36 -1.98 -7.98
N LEU A 182 -18.13 -2.22 -6.92
CA LEU A 182 -17.84 -1.59 -5.62
C LEU A 182 -16.58 -2.09 -4.94
N ALA A 183 -16.25 -3.35 -5.14
CA ALA A 183 -15.03 -3.89 -4.59
C ALA A 183 -13.78 -3.28 -5.27
N GLN A 184 -13.85 -2.99 -6.58
CA GLN A 184 -12.81 -2.25 -7.28
C GLN A 184 -12.76 -0.77 -6.85
N GLU A 185 -13.90 -0.15 -6.64
CA GLU A 185 -14.02 1.25 -6.21
C GLU A 185 -13.52 1.45 -4.77
N VAL A 186 -13.90 0.57 -3.84
CA VAL A 186 -13.39 0.58 -2.46
C VAL A 186 -11.87 0.35 -2.41
N VAL A 187 -11.35 -0.58 -3.21
CA VAL A 187 -9.89 -0.80 -3.28
C VAL A 187 -9.19 0.37 -3.93
N SER A 188 -9.75 0.95 -5.00
CA SER A 188 -9.15 2.11 -5.66
C SER A 188 -9.22 3.36 -4.79
N GLU A 189 -10.35 3.61 -4.14
CA GLU A 189 -10.55 4.79 -3.28
C GLU A 189 -9.76 4.67 -1.97
N THR A 190 -9.78 3.51 -1.31
CA THR A 190 -9.00 3.28 -0.08
C THR A 190 -7.50 3.18 -0.39
N ALA A 191 -7.12 2.59 -1.52
CA ALA A 191 -5.73 2.59 -1.98
C ALA A 191 -5.28 3.98 -2.46
N MET A 192 -6.16 4.79 -3.07
CA MET A 192 -5.90 6.19 -3.39
C MET A 192 -5.69 7.02 -2.12
N LEU A 193 -6.58 6.92 -1.15
CA LEU A 193 -6.46 7.62 0.14
C LEU A 193 -5.18 7.20 0.88
N ALA A 194 -4.84 5.92 0.88
CA ALA A 194 -3.62 5.43 1.51
C ALA A 194 -2.34 5.79 0.74
N VAL A 195 -2.42 6.06 -0.57
CA VAL A 195 -1.26 6.37 -1.43
C VAL A 195 -1.05 7.86 -1.60
N ASP A 196 -2.11 8.64 -1.81
CA ASP A 196 -2.01 10.11 -1.85
C ASP A 196 -1.63 10.67 -0.48
N ASP A 197 -2.03 9.99 0.60
CA ASP A 197 -1.71 10.42 1.94
C ASP A 197 -0.37 9.92 2.47
N GLY A 198 0.47 9.20 1.69
CA GLY A 198 1.79 8.71 2.15
C GLY A 198 1.75 8.15 3.57
N VAL A 199 0.68 7.45 3.90
CA VAL A 199 0.39 7.10 5.28
C VAL A 199 1.21 5.88 5.68
N ILE A 200 1.87 6.03 6.59
CA ILE A 200 2.60 5.51 7.69
C ILE A 200 1.93 4.31 8.31
N ASP A 201 2.75 3.28 8.45
CA ASP A 201 2.57 2.28 9.49
C ASP A 201 2.78 2.98 10.86
N ALA A 202 1.79 3.72 11.31
CA ALA A 202 1.71 4.09 12.71
C ALA A 202 1.16 2.89 13.45
N GLN A 203 2.03 2.10 14.07
CA GLN A 203 1.58 1.18 15.10
C GLN A 203 1.04 2.01 16.26
N PRO A 204 -0.16 1.74 16.76
CA PRO A 204 -0.58 2.26 18.04
C PRO A 204 0.30 1.61 19.12
N GLU A 205 0.83 2.41 20.03
CA GLU A 205 1.30 1.93 21.32
C GLU A 205 0.14 1.43 22.16
#